data_ae009a5b9fa594eb4ac10b60c8288d08
#
_entry.id   ae009a5b9fa594eb4ac10b60c8288d08
#
_cell.length_a   1.000
_cell.length_b   1.000
_cell.length_c   1.000
_cell.angle_alpha   90.00
_cell.angle_beta   90.00
_cell.angle_gamma   90.00
#
_symmetry.space_group_name_H-M   'P 1'
#
loop_
_entity.id
_entity.type
_entity.pdbx_description
1 polymer ?
#
loop_
_entity_poly.entity_id
_entity_poly.type
_entity_poly.pdbx_seq_one_letter_code
_entity_poly.pdbx_strand_id
1 'polypeptide(L)' 'MKQLGKLAIVCARRKDVTLRIEQGRVMVLLDGPYAPTAFSADWDDDETILSVIHELNFGRCAPKSQ' A
#
# COMPACT_ATOMS: atom_id res chain seq x y z
N MET A 1 3.65 -12.33 12.72
CA MET A 1 4.29 -12.05 11.44
C MET A 1 3.93 -10.64 10.98
N LYS A 2 4.89 -9.93 10.48
CA LYS A 2 4.64 -8.55 10.08
C LYS A 2 3.92 -8.47 8.75
N GLN A 3 2.95 -7.58 8.67
CA GLN A 3 2.21 -7.38 7.42
C GLN A 3 2.99 -6.53 6.43
N LEU A 4 4.07 -5.89 6.87
CA LEU A 4 4.87 -5.06 5.96
C LEU A 4 5.42 -5.88 4.79
N GLY A 5 5.81 -7.12 5.03
CA GLY A 5 6.29 -7.98 3.95
C GLY A 5 5.24 -8.23 2.90
N LYS A 6 3.99 -8.44 3.32
CA LYS A 6 2.89 -8.62 2.36
C LYS A 6 2.63 -7.34 1.60
N LEU A 7 2.68 -6.21 2.28
CA LEU A 7 2.48 -4.93 1.62
C LEU A 7 3.54 -4.69 0.55
N ALA A 8 4.80 -5.02 0.87
CA ALA A 8 5.88 -4.84 -0.10
C ALA A 8 5.63 -5.68 -1.35
N ILE A 9 5.14 -6.91 -1.18
CA ILE A 9 4.85 -7.76 -2.33
C ILE A 9 3.71 -7.19 -3.16
N VAL A 10 2.66 -6.71 -2.51
CA VAL A 10 1.52 -6.11 -3.21
C VAL A 10 1.98 -4.90 -4.01
N CYS A 11 2.77 -4.03 -3.41
CA CYS A 11 3.26 -2.84 -4.09
C CYS A 11 4.18 -3.20 -5.26
N ALA A 12 4.98 -4.24 -5.11
CA ALA A 12 5.91 -4.65 -6.17
C ALA A 12 5.18 -5.16 -7.40
N ARG A 13 3.96 -5.64 -7.23
CA ARG A 13 3.15 -6.16 -8.35
C ARG A 13 2.41 -5.05 -9.11
N ARG A 14 2.46 -3.83 -8.60
CA ARG A 14 1.70 -2.73 -9.17
C ARG A 14 2.65 -1.66 -9.70
N LYS A 15 2.41 -1.22 -10.92
CA LYS A 15 3.22 -0.17 -11.53
C LYS A 15 2.84 1.22 -11.03
N ASP A 16 1.61 1.36 -10.55
CA ASP A 16 1.07 2.64 -10.11
C ASP A 16 1.23 2.88 -8.61
N VAL A 17 1.98 2.02 -7.93
CA VAL A 17 2.14 2.10 -6.48
C VAL A 17 3.62 2.20 -6.14
N THR A 18 3.95 3.18 -5.30
CA THR A 18 5.30 3.37 -4.81
C THR A 18 5.29 3.20 -3.29
N LEU A 19 6.17 2.35 -2.80
CA LEU A 19 6.33 2.12 -1.37
C LEU A 19 7.59 2.82 -0.88
N ARG A 20 7.45 3.60 0.17
CA ARG A 20 8.58 4.27 0.80
C ARG A 20 8.57 3.98 2.29
N ILE A 21 9.74 3.77 2.85
CA ILE A 21 9.91 3.56 4.28
C ILE A 21 10.94 4.54 4.77
N GLU A 22 10.53 5.44 5.68
CA GLU A 22 11.41 6.46 6.22
C GLU A 22 11.18 6.57 7.73
N GLN A 23 12.26 6.43 8.49
CA GLN A 23 12.20 6.63 9.94
C GLN A 23 11.09 5.85 10.62
N GLY A 24 10.92 4.59 10.22
CA GLY A 24 9.91 3.72 10.81
C GLY A 24 8.49 3.98 10.32
N ARG A 25 8.31 4.90 9.37
CA ARG A 25 7.01 5.14 8.74
C ARG A 25 6.97 4.54 7.36
N VAL A 26 5.87 3.90 7.06
CA VAL A 26 5.62 3.30 5.75
C VAL A 26 4.66 4.20 5.00
N MET A 27 5.02 4.56 3.78
CA MET A 27 4.17 5.39 2.94
C MET A 27 3.92 4.70 1.62
N VAL A 28 2.66 4.67 1.21
CA VAL A 28 2.23 4.07 -0.05
C VAL A 28 1.61 5.17 -0.89
N LEU A 29 2.21 5.44 -2.03
CA LEU A 29 1.79 6.51 -2.92
C LEU A 29 1.25 5.92 -4.20
N LEU A 30 0.11 6.40 -4.64
CA LEU A 30 -0.52 5.92 -5.86
C LEU A 30 -0.51 6.99 -6.94
N ASP A 31 -0.26 6.52 -8.17
CA ASP A 31 -0.28 7.38 -9.35
C ASP A 31 -1.45 7.02 -10.24
N GLY A 32 -1.53 7.68 -11.37
CA GLY A 32 -2.53 7.38 -12.39
C GLY A 32 -3.92 7.73 -11.93
N PRO A 33 -4.89 6.85 -12.18
CA PRO A 33 -6.29 7.16 -11.89
C PRO A 33 -6.57 7.31 -10.39
N TYR A 34 -5.66 6.87 -9.52
CA TYR A 34 -5.87 6.95 -8.09
C TYR A 34 -5.16 8.15 -7.45
N ALA A 35 -4.38 8.88 -8.23
CA ALA A 35 -3.68 10.04 -7.70
C ALA A 35 -4.66 11.12 -7.27
N PRO A 36 -4.39 11.87 -6.21
CA PRO A 36 -3.18 11.82 -5.38
C PRO A 36 -3.36 11.00 -4.10
N THR A 37 -3.85 9.79 -4.19
CA THR A 37 -4.12 8.96 -3.02
C THR A 37 -2.82 8.50 -2.37
N ALA A 38 -2.79 8.53 -1.05
CA ALA A 38 -1.63 8.07 -0.29
C ALA A 38 -2.10 7.45 1.02
N PHE A 39 -1.36 6.45 1.47
CA PHE A 39 -1.58 5.83 2.77
C PHE A 39 -0.31 5.89 3.57
N SER A 40 -0.43 5.93 4.89
CA SER A 40 0.75 5.85 5.74
C SER A 40 0.44 5.08 7.01
N ALA A 41 1.47 4.47 7.57
CA ALA A 41 1.34 3.70 8.80
C ALA A 41 2.72 3.55 9.43
N ASP A 42 2.74 3.22 10.73
CA ASP A 42 3.99 2.80 11.35
C ASP A 42 4.36 1.40 10.84
N TRP A 43 5.65 1.14 10.77
CA TRP A 43 6.13 -0.12 10.19
C TRP A 43 5.62 -1.35 10.95
N ASP A 44 5.34 -1.19 12.25
CA ASP A 44 4.89 -2.31 13.08
C ASP A 44 3.39 -2.28 13.36
N ASP A 45 2.66 -1.38 12.71
CA ASP A 45 1.21 -1.28 12.87
C ASP A 45 0.52 -2.22 11.87
N ASP A 46 0.49 -3.50 12.21
CA ASP A 46 -0.03 -4.51 11.29
C ASP A 46 -1.49 -4.28 10.93
N GLU A 47 -2.29 -3.75 11.84
CA GLU A 47 -3.70 -3.51 11.55
C GLU A 47 -3.88 -2.48 10.44
N THR A 48 -3.17 -1.36 10.55
CA THR A 48 -3.27 -0.32 9.53
C THR A 48 -2.67 -0.81 8.21
N ILE A 49 -1.54 -1.51 8.27
CA ILE A 49 -0.92 -2.04 7.06
C ILE A 49 -1.86 -3.04 6.38
N LEU A 50 -2.54 -3.88 7.15
CA LEU A 50 -3.48 -4.82 6.58
C LEU A 50 -4.64 -4.10 5.90
N SER A 51 -5.11 -3.00 6.48
CA SER A 51 -6.16 -2.19 5.86
C SER A 51 -5.68 -1.60 4.53
N VAL A 52 -4.43 -1.16 4.47
CA VAL A 52 -3.86 -0.64 3.23
C VAL A 52 -3.79 -1.74 2.17
N ILE A 53 -3.34 -2.93 2.57
CA ILE A 53 -3.31 -4.07 1.65
C ILE A 53 -4.71 -4.35 1.10
N HIS A 54 -5.71 -4.32 1.96
CA HIS A 54 -7.09 -4.54 1.54
C HIS A 54 -7.54 -3.48 0.53
N GLU A 55 -7.24 -2.21 0.79
CA GLU A 55 -7.60 -1.15 -0.14
C GLU A 55 -6.93 -1.33 -1.50
N LEU A 56 -5.68 -1.80 -1.50
CA LEU A 56 -4.94 -1.98 -2.74
C LEU A 56 -5.41 -3.20 -3.53
N ASN A 57 -5.96 -4.20 -2.87
CA ASN A 57 -6.39 -5.43 -3.55
C ASN A 57 -7.89 -5.46 -3.83
N PHE A 58 -8.70 -4.95 -2.93
CA PHE A 58 -10.16 -5.12 -3.00
C PHE A 58 -10.92 -3.84 -2.77
N GLY A 59 -10.28 -2.79 -2.32
CA GLY A 59 -10.94 -1.54 -1.99
C GLY A 59 -10.93 -0.55 -3.13
N ARG A 60 -10.94 0.74 -2.77
CA ARG A 60 -11.02 1.82 -3.76
C ARG A 60 -9.83 1.86 -4.72
N CYS A 61 -8.69 1.39 -4.27
CA CYS A 61 -7.47 1.41 -5.08
C CYS A 61 -7.15 0.06 -5.68
N ALA A 62 -8.13 -0.84 -5.74
CA ALA A 62 -7.93 -2.15 -6.33
C ALA A 62 -7.62 -2.03 -7.82
N PRO A 63 -6.80 -2.95 -8.37
CA PRO A 63 -6.50 -2.91 -9.79
C PRO A 63 -7.78 -3.03 -10.60
N LYS A 64 -7.86 -2.25 -11.66
CA LYS A 64 -9.01 -2.35 -12.53
C LYS A 64 -8.96 -3.65 -13.29
N SER A 65 -10.10 -4.30 -13.35
CA SER A 65 -10.23 -5.52 -14.11
C SER A 65 -10.13 -5.23 -15.61
N GLN A 66 -9.60 -6.16 -16.31
CA GLN A 66 -9.47 -6.04 -17.77
C GLN A 66 -10.60 -6.76 -18.49
#